data_5656075f5034b95fdab1b5cfdc17f9c5
#
_entry.id   5656075f5034b95fdab1b5cfdc17f9c5
#
_cell.length_a   1.000
_cell.length_b   1.000
_cell.length_c   1.000
_cell.angle_alpha   90.00
_cell.angle_beta   90.00
_cell.angle_gamma   90.00
#
_symmetry.space_group_name_H-M   'P 1'
#
loop_
_entity.id
_entity.type
_entity.pdbx_description
1 polymer ?
#
loop_
_entity_poly.entity_id
_entity_poly.type
_entity_poly.pdbx_seq_one_letter_code
_entity_poly.pdbx_strand_id
1 'polypeptide(L)'
;MKLAPLLLLFSASIWVPHICPALADVGSAQTPLAQTYRYIRIGAPHNITVHPRAGYALMGGGTDLDEAFRWLCDRADGGDFLILRAHGDDDYNPYVQKLCHLNSVATLILPDRASSTDRFVIDTVTHASAIFIAGGDQARYINFWAGTPVEAALRDTVRRGVPIGGTSAGLAVLGQYIYSAQNDKPDDKDLTSDEALADPFYRQVVIARDLLGIPILRDIVTDTHFDTRKREGRLLVFMARILASGQTDHIRAIGVDERNAVLVDPDGHAQIIGKAGGEGDFYEATGKPQQCEPGKPLTFKAISKRSVPTGGTFDLARWQGNATASTISVDNGKIIAASH
;
A
#
# COMPACT_ATOMS: atom_id res chain seq x y z
N MET A 1 61.50 22.14 -89.50
CA MET A 1 61.52 20.68 -89.50
C MET A 1 62.62 20.20 -88.55
N LYS A 2 62.37 19.87 -87.33
CA LYS A 2 63.25 19.03 -86.48
C LYS A 2 62.35 18.38 -85.45
N LEU A 3 62.18 17.08 -85.48
CA LEU A 3 61.54 16.24 -84.52
C LEU A 3 62.38 16.17 -83.23
N ALA A 4 61.74 16.24 -82.08
CA ALA A 4 62.35 15.92 -80.83
C ALA A 4 61.65 14.65 -80.23
N PRO A 5 62.40 13.74 -79.59
CA PRO A 5 61.84 12.46 -79.13
C PRO A 5 61.09 12.57 -77.75
N LEU A 6 60.05 11.80 -77.63
CA LEU A 6 59.22 11.63 -76.51
C LEU A 6 59.87 10.66 -75.49
N LEU A 7 60.21 11.12 -74.28
CA LEU A 7 60.73 10.29 -73.21
C LEU A 7 59.55 9.74 -72.39
N LEU A 8 59.36 8.41 -72.43
CA LEU A 8 58.41 7.69 -71.55
C LEU A 8 59.02 7.46 -70.16
N LEU A 9 58.47 8.12 -69.15
CA LEU A 9 58.79 7.85 -67.78
C LEU A 9 57.84 6.77 -67.23
N PHE A 10 58.37 5.58 -66.91
CA PHE A 10 57.68 4.53 -66.16
C PHE A 10 57.66 4.90 -64.64
N SER A 11 56.55 5.19 -64.10
CA SER A 11 56.36 5.31 -62.65
C SER A 11 56.00 3.94 -62.01
N ALA A 12 56.92 3.37 -61.23
CA ALA A 12 56.68 2.17 -60.45
C ALA A 12 55.81 2.52 -59.23
N SER A 13 54.56 2.05 -59.22
CA SER A 13 53.69 2.16 -58.06
C SER A 13 54.07 1.10 -57.05
N ILE A 14 54.59 1.56 -55.87
CA ILE A 14 54.85 0.71 -54.72
C ILE A 14 53.51 0.49 -54.00
N TRP A 15 53.07 -0.75 -54.05
CA TRP A 15 51.87 -1.17 -53.31
C TRP A 15 52.24 -1.40 -51.83
N VAL A 16 51.77 -0.52 -50.85
CA VAL A 16 51.97 -0.69 -49.46
C VAL A 16 50.67 -1.33 -48.92
N PRO A 17 50.73 -2.52 -48.28
CA PRO A 17 49.54 -3.12 -47.67
C PRO A 17 49.15 -2.31 -46.43
N HIS A 18 47.96 -1.73 -46.51
CA HIS A 18 47.32 -1.13 -45.28
C HIS A 18 46.93 -2.27 -44.34
N ILE A 19 47.69 -2.46 -43.27
CA ILE A 19 47.29 -3.29 -42.14
C ILE A 19 46.27 -2.46 -41.36
N CYS A 20 45.00 -2.82 -41.48
CA CYS A 20 43.92 -2.28 -40.65
C CYS A 20 44.10 -2.87 -39.23
N PRO A 21 44.29 -2.08 -38.18
CA PRO A 21 44.26 -2.63 -36.82
C PRO A 21 42.83 -3.12 -36.53
N ALA A 22 42.69 -4.40 -36.20
CA ALA A 22 41.46 -4.94 -35.66
C ALA A 22 41.09 -4.14 -34.40
N LEU A 23 39.97 -3.41 -34.48
CA LEU A 23 39.35 -2.83 -33.28
C LEU A 23 38.99 -4.00 -32.36
N ALA A 24 39.76 -4.18 -31.29
CA ALA A 24 39.35 -5.05 -30.19
C ALA A 24 38.03 -4.50 -29.67
N ASP A 25 36.99 -5.29 -29.82
CA ASP A 25 35.68 -5.05 -29.20
C ASP A 25 35.90 -5.08 -27.68
N VAL A 26 36.07 -3.90 -27.08
CA VAL A 26 36.08 -3.72 -25.63
C VAL A 26 34.64 -3.92 -25.22
N GLY A 27 34.22 -5.16 -25.10
CA GLY A 27 32.97 -5.51 -24.43
C GLY A 27 32.97 -4.81 -23.08
N SER A 28 32.19 -3.73 -22.96
CA SER A 28 31.93 -3.08 -21.69
C SER A 28 31.27 -4.13 -20.82
N ALA A 29 32.04 -4.77 -19.93
CA ALA A 29 31.54 -5.54 -18.86
C ALA A 29 30.69 -4.57 -18.00
N GLN A 30 29.39 -4.53 -18.26
CA GLN A 30 28.45 -3.85 -17.38
C GLN A 30 28.59 -4.52 -16.03
N THR A 31 29.17 -3.80 -15.07
CA THR A 31 29.15 -4.20 -13.68
C THR A 31 27.69 -4.47 -13.33
N PRO A 32 27.33 -5.67 -12.84
CA PRO A 32 25.96 -5.94 -12.45
C PRO A 32 25.54 -4.84 -11.47
N LEU A 33 24.48 -4.09 -11.81
CA LEU A 33 23.90 -3.13 -10.88
C LEU A 33 23.60 -3.89 -9.59
N ALA A 34 24.10 -3.39 -8.45
CA ALA A 34 23.85 -4.03 -7.17
C ALA A 34 22.34 -4.21 -7.01
N GLN A 35 21.91 -5.43 -6.68
CA GLN A 35 20.50 -5.77 -6.49
C GLN A 35 19.93 -4.86 -5.39
N THR A 36 18.95 -4.04 -5.74
CA THR A 36 18.38 -3.01 -4.86
C THR A 36 17.23 -3.53 -4.00
N TYR A 37 16.81 -4.80 -4.16
CA TYR A 37 15.74 -5.45 -3.41
C TYR A 37 16.22 -6.76 -2.78
N ARG A 38 15.45 -7.29 -1.83
CA ARG A 38 15.62 -8.66 -1.34
C ARG A 38 14.38 -9.47 -1.67
N TYR A 39 14.60 -10.69 -2.18
CA TYR A 39 13.54 -11.64 -2.47
C TYR A 39 13.87 -12.99 -1.83
N ILE A 40 12.98 -13.46 -0.97
CA ILE A 40 13.11 -14.73 -0.27
C ILE A 40 11.85 -15.54 -0.53
N ARG A 41 12.00 -16.74 -1.06
CA ARG A 41 10.89 -17.64 -1.42
C ARG A 41 11.07 -19.01 -0.78
N ILE A 42 9.98 -19.60 -0.31
CA ILE A 42 9.88 -20.97 0.13
C ILE A 42 8.75 -21.67 -0.65
N GLY A 43 8.77 -23.00 -0.69
CA GLY A 43 7.87 -23.81 -1.51
C GLY A 43 8.40 -24.08 -2.91
N ALA A 44 7.53 -24.21 -3.90
CA ALA A 44 7.93 -24.49 -5.29
C ALA A 44 8.74 -23.34 -5.92
N PRO A 45 9.76 -23.63 -6.76
CA PRO A 45 10.61 -22.61 -7.35
C PRO A 45 9.94 -21.81 -8.48
N HIS A 46 8.86 -22.33 -9.06
CA HIS A 46 8.15 -21.72 -10.18
C HIS A 46 6.73 -21.37 -9.81
N ASN A 47 6.23 -20.27 -10.37
CA ASN A 47 4.85 -19.87 -10.23
C ASN A 47 3.93 -20.83 -10.99
N ILE A 48 2.69 -20.96 -10.51
CA ILE A 48 1.64 -21.72 -11.19
C ILE A 48 0.50 -20.77 -11.60
N THR A 49 -0.26 -21.18 -12.59
CA THR A 49 -1.47 -20.46 -12.99
C THR A 49 -2.64 -20.97 -12.20
N VAL A 50 -3.31 -20.09 -11.49
CA VAL A 50 -4.50 -20.33 -10.68
C VAL A 50 -5.55 -19.24 -10.95
N HIS A 51 -6.72 -19.37 -10.33
CA HIS A 51 -7.83 -18.42 -10.46
C HIS A 51 -8.16 -17.78 -9.10
N PRO A 52 -7.33 -16.81 -8.63
CA PRO A 52 -7.56 -16.16 -7.35
C PRO A 52 -8.91 -15.43 -7.33
N ARG A 53 -9.48 -15.30 -6.14
CA ARG A 53 -10.75 -14.60 -5.91
C ARG A 53 -10.50 -13.33 -5.13
N ALA A 54 -11.01 -12.21 -5.62
CA ALA A 54 -10.86 -10.90 -4.96
C ALA A 54 -11.33 -10.94 -3.50
N GLY A 55 -10.73 -10.09 -2.69
CA GLY A 55 -11.07 -9.87 -1.30
C GLY A 55 -10.00 -9.07 -0.59
N TYR A 56 -10.37 -8.40 0.49
CA TYR A 56 -9.49 -7.45 1.17
C TYR A 56 -9.48 -7.74 2.67
N ALA A 57 -8.29 -8.00 3.24
CA ALA A 57 -8.11 -8.24 4.67
C ALA A 57 -7.49 -7.01 5.34
N LEU A 58 -8.28 -6.30 6.12
CA LEU A 58 -7.93 -5.06 6.81
C LEU A 58 -7.56 -5.40 8.26
N MET A 59 -6.27 -5.62 8.57
CA MET A 59 -5.81 -6.03 9.89
C MET A 59 -5.25 -4.85 10.69
N GLY A 60 -5.75 -4.64 11.91
CA GLY A 60 -5.44 -3.46 12.71
C GLY A 60 -4.04 -3.40 13.32
N GLY A 61 -3.27 -4.47 13.24
CA GLY A 61 -1.91 -4.55 13.79
C GLY A 61 -1.83 -5.34 15.10
N GLY A 62 -0.68 -5.25 15.76
CA GLY A 62 -0.34 -6.10 16.89
C GLY A 62 0.00 -7.52 16.43
N THR A 63 -0.51 -8.54 17.12
CA THR A 63 -0.40 -9.92 16.67
C THR A 63 -1.38 -10.17 15.54
N ASP A 64 -0.87 -10.61 14.40
CA ASP A 64 -1.68 -10.92 13.23
C ASP A 64 -2.58 -12.16 13.47
N LEU A 65 -3.67 -12.23 12.71
CA LEU A 65 -4.70 -13.25 12.89
C LEU A 65 -4.55 -14.39 11.89
N ASP A 66 -4.35 -15.60 12.39
CA ASP A 66 -4.33 -16.84 11.58
C ASP A 66 -5.54 -16.96 10.65
N GLU A 67 -6.73 -16.58 11.16
CA GLU A 67 -7.97 -16.65 10.42
C GLU A 67 -7.97 -15.74 9.20
N ALA A 68 -7.43 -14.52 9.32
CA ALA A 68 -7.31 -13.59 8.20
C ALA A 68 -6.32 -14.11 7.13
N PHE A 69 -5.21 -14.72 7.54
CA PHE A 69 -4.30 -15.36 6.59
C PHE A 69 -4.93 -16.57 5.89
N ARG A 70 -5.62 -17.44 6.62
CA ARG A 70 -6.35 -18.58 5.99
C ARG A 70 -7.40 -18.09 4.99
N TRP A 71 -8.09 -17.01 5.31
CA TRP A 71 -9.07 -16.39 4.42
C TRP A 71 -8.41 -15.84 3.12
N LEU A 72 -7.25 -15.20 3.22
CA LEU A 72 -6.47 -14.77 2.05
C LEU A 72 -5.93 -15.96 1.23
N CYS A 73 -5.42 -17.00 1.92
CA CYS A 73 -4.89 -18.21 1.28
C CYS A 73 -5.97 -18.98 0.51
N ASP A 74 -7.18 -19.08 1.07
CA ASP A 74 -8.31 -19.70 0.39
C ASP A 74 -8.66 -18.97 -0.90
N ARG A 75 -8.50 -17.65 -0.92
CA ARG A 75 -8.70 -16.82 -2.12
C ARG A 75 -7.55 -16.87 -3.11
N ALA A 76 -6.35 -17.23 -2.66
CA ALA A 76 -5.18 -17.40 -3.51
C ALA A 76 -5.24 -18.66 -4.39
N ASP A 77 -6.24 -19.55 -4.19
CA ASP A 77 -6.48 -20.79 -4.96
C ASP A 77 -5.24 -21.71 -5.02
N GLY A 78 -4.50 -21.81 -3.90
CA GLY A 78 -3.28 -22.63 -3.81
C GLY A 78 -2.08 -22.06 -4.57
N GLY A 79 -2.14 -20.83 -5.05
CA GLY A 79 -1.11 -20.21 -5.85
C GLY A 79 0.07 -19.65 -5.06
N ASP A 80 0.63 -18.56 -5.55
CA ASP A 80 1.85 -17.92 -5.04
C ASP A 80 1.50 -16.72 -4.17
N PHE A 81 1.80 -16.80 -2.86
CA PHE A 81 1.51 -15.77 -1.88
C PHE A 81 2.70 -14.83 -1.71
N LEU A 82 2.51 -13.54 -1.93
CA LEU A 82 3.55 -12.52 -1.84
C LEU A 82 3.35 -11.62 -0.62
N ILE A 83 4.35 -11.59 0.27
CA ILE A 83 4.49 -10.59 1.31
C ILE A 83 5.30 -9.42 0.75
N LEU A 84 4.76 -8.21 0.80
CA LEU A 84 5.41 -6.98 0.33
C LEU A 84 5.70 -6.05 1.52
N ARG A 85 6.93 -5.55 1.58
CA ARG A 85 7.38 -4.65 2.65
C ARG A 85 8.56 -3.77 2.21
N ALA A 86 8.78 -2.65 2.91
CA ALA A 86 9.90 -1.75 2.63
C ALA A 86 11.14 -2.04 3.50
N HIS A 87 10.98 -2.79 4.59
CA HIS A 87 12.04 -3.12 5.55
C HIS A 87 11.68 -4.37 6.34
N GLY A 88 12.66 -5.02 6.97
CA GLY A 88 12.49 -6.20 7.82
C GLY A 88 13.04 -7.47 7.15
N ASP A 89 12.42 -8.60 7.40
CA ASP A 89 12.86 -9.94 7.03
C ASP A 89 11.69 -10.76 6.46
N ASP A 90 11.86 -12.09 6.40
CA ASP A 90 10.94 -13.05 5.82
C ASP A 90 10.17 -13.90 6.84
N ASP A 91 10.00 -13.43 8.06
CA ASP A 91 9.33 -14.16 9.16
C ASP A 91 7.92 -14.66 8.78
N TYR A 92 7.24 -13.94 7.89
CA TYR A 92 5.94 -14.36 7.36
C TYR A 92 6.00 -15.63 6.51
N ASN A 93 7.11 -15.90 5.82
CA ASN A 93 7.18 -17.05 4.90
C ASN A 93 6.89 -18.36 5.60
N PRO A 94 7.63 -18.80 6.65
CA PRO A 94 7.36 -20.05 7.35
C PRO A 94 6.01 -20.03 8.06
N TYR A 95 5.56 -18.87 8.56
CA TYR A 95 4.29 -18.73 9.24
C TYR A 95 3.11 -18.98 8.29
N VAL A 96 3.05 -18.30 7.14
CA VAL A 96 1.98 -18.45 6.15
C VAL A 96 2.02 -19.85 5.51
N GLN A 97 3.22 -20.36 5.19
CA GLN A 97 3.37 -21.71 4.62
C GLN A 97 2.83 -22.79 5.56
N LYS A 98 2.97 -22.61 6.88
CA LYS A 98 2.42 -23.54 7.88
C LYS A 98 0.90 -23.46 7.98
N LEU A 99 0.32 -22.28 7.79
CA LEU A 99 -1.13 -22.06 7.89
C LEU A 99 -1.89 -22.54 6.67
N CYS A 100 -1.26 -22.55 5.49
CA CYS A 100 -1.91 -22.61 4.20
C CYS A 100 -1.29 -23.68 3.28
N HIS A 101 -2.12 -24.21 2.39
CA HIS A 101 -1.67 -25.07 1.28
C HIS A 101 -1.45 -24.22 0.03
N LEU A 102 -0.22 -23.74 -0.16
CA LEU A 102 0.17 -22.83 -1.24
C LEU A 102 1.30 -23.43 -2.08
N ASN A 103 1.37 -23.06 -3.36
CA ASN A 103 2.51 -23.39 -4.21
C ASN A 103 3.79 -22.80 -3.63
N SER A 104 3.76 -21.54 -3.24
CA SER A 104 4.88 -20.88 -2.59
C SER A 104 4.44 -19.70 -1.73
N VAL A 105 5.32 -19.32 -0.82
CA VAL A 105 5.25 -18.03 -0.09
C VAL A 105 6.57 -17.31 -0.30
N ALA A 106 6.49 -16.03 -0.63
CA ALA A 106 7.68 -15.20 -0.85
C ALA A 106 7.56 -13.86 -0.16
N THR A 107 8.66 -13.36 0.39
CA THR A 107 8.79 -11.97 0.86
C THR A 107 9.64 -11.17 -0.12
N LEU A 108 9.10 -10.04 -0.57
CA LEU A 108 9.77 -9.05 -1.39
C LEU A 108 9.95 -7.76 -0.59
N ILE A 109 11.20 -7.36 -0.38
CA ILE A 109 11.58 -6.19 0.40
C ILE A 109 12.12 -5.13 -0.55
N LEU A 110 11.45 -3.97 -0.58
CA LEU A 110 11.76 -2.83 -1.44
C LEU A 110 12.26 -1.66 -0.57
N PRO A 111 13.57 -1.56 -0.31
CA PRO A 111 14.12 -0.62 0.67
C PRO A 111 14.22 0.83 0.16
N ASP A 112 13.98 1.04 -1.13
CA ASP A 112 14.07 2.34 -1.77
C ASP A 112 13.19 2.43 -3.03
N ARG A 113 13.14 3.61 -3.62
CA ARG A 113 12.35 3.86 -4.84
C ARG A 113 12.94 3.20 -6.10
N ALA A 114 14.26 2.99 -6.15
CA ALA A 114 14.91 2.37 -7.30
C ALA A 114 14.49 0.91 -7.46
N SER A 115 14.35 0.19 -6.35
CA SER A 115 13.86 -1.19 -6.32
C SER A 115 12.45 -1.33 -6.93
N SER A 116 11.62 -0.29 -6.84
CA SER A 116 10.26 -0.27 -7.40
C SER A 116 10.21 -0.09 -8.94
N THR A 117 11.36 0.03 -9.59
CA THR A 117 11.48 0.09 -11.05
C THR A 117 12.13 -1.16 -11.64
N ASP A 118 12.58 -2.09 -10.80
CA ASP A 118 13.23 -3.32 -11.23
C ASP A 118 12.23 -4.27 -11.88
N ARG A 119 12.62 -4.85 -13.02
CA ARG A 119 11.74 -5.74 -13.79
C ARG A 119 11.34 -7.00 -13.02
N PHE A 120 12.28 -7.61 -12.30
CA PHE A 120 11.98 -8.79 -11.49
C PHE A 120 10.95 -8.49 -10.39
N VAL A 121 11.06 -7.31 -9.77
CA VAL A 121 10.11 -6.83 -8.75
C VAL A 121 8.72 -6.67 -9.36
N ILE A 122 8.61 -6.00 -10.50
CA ILE A 122 7.35 -5.79 -11.21
C ILE A 122 6.72 -7.13 -11.62
N ASP A 123 7.53 -8.03 -12.21
CA ASP A 123 7.08 -9.36 -12.61
C ASP A 123 6.61 -10.19 -11.40
N THR A 124 7.32 -10.11 -10.27
CA THR A 124 6.95 -10.81 -9.02
C THR A 124 5.60 -10.32 -8.48
N VAL A 125 5.38 -9.02 -8.41
CA VAL A 125 4.08 -8.44 -7.99
C VAL A 125 2.97 -8.84 -8.96
N THR A 126 3.24 -8.77 -10.27
CA THR A 126 2.25 -9.07 -11.31
C THR A 126 1.80 -10.53 -11.27
N HIS A 127 2.66 -11.48 -10.94
CA HIS A 127 2.34 -12.91 -10.94
C HIS A 127 1.89 -13.45 -9.57
N ALA A 128 1.77 -12.61 -8.56
CA ALA A 128 1.25 -13.03 -7.26
C ALA A 128 -0.22 -13.46 -7.36
N SER A 129 -0.57 -14.52 -6.62
CA SER A 129 -1.95 -15.02 -6.48
C SER A 129 -2.64 -14.50 -5.22
N ALA A 130 -1.88 -13.95 -4.28
CA ALA A 130 -2.32 -13.12 -3.16
C ALA A 130 -1.19 -12.17 -2.76
N ILE A 131 -1.54 -10.99 -2.26
CA ILE A 131 -0.57 -10.01 -1.75
C ILE A 131 -0.93 -9.64 -0.32
N PHE A 132 0.09 -9.63 0.56
CA PHE A 132 -0.03 -9.12 1.91
C PHE A 132 1.00 -8.02 2.15
N ILE A 133 0.54 -6.82 2.48
CA ILE A 133 1.40 -5.69 2.82
C ILE A 133 1.64 -5.73 4.33
N ALA A 134 2.88 -6.01 4.72
CA ALA A 134 3.26 -6.13 6.11
C ALA A 134 3.17 -4.80 6.86
N GLY A 135 3.20 -4.87 8.19
CA GLY A 135 3.38 -3.70 9.04
C GLY A 135 4.75 -3.05 8.86
N GLY A 136 4.90 -1.82 9.34
CA GLY A 136 6.15 -1.08 9.24
C GLY A 136 5.91 0.42 9.24
N ASP A 137 6.40 1.10 8.21
CA ASP A 137 6.30 2.55 8.03
C ASP A 137 5.60 2.86 6.70
N GLN A 138 4.36 3.34 6.76
CA GLN A 138 3.58 3.68 5.58
C GLN A 138 4.19 4.83 4.76
N ALA A 139 4.98 5.70 5.36
CA ALA A 139 5.67 6.75 4.63
C ALA A 139 6.66 6.17 3.61
N ARG A 140 7.33 5.06 3.96
CA ARG A 140 8.20 4.35 3.03
C ARG A 140 7.40 3.72 1.88
N TYR A 141 6.23 3.16 2.15
CA TYR A 141 5.36 2.60 1.10
C TYR A 141 4.95 3.68 0.10
N ILE A 142 4.52 4.84 0.58
CA ILE A 142 4.17 5.97 -0.29
C ILE A 142 5.42 6.50 -1.02
N ASN A 143 6.51 6.76 -0.32
CA ASN A 143 7.72 7.35 -0.93
C ASN A 143 8.38 6.43 -1.97
N PHE A 144 8.34 5.10 -1.74
CA PHE A 144 9.05 4.16 -2.58
C PHE A 144 8.18 3.60 -3.70
N TRP A 145 6.86 3.42 -3.49
CA TRP A 145 5.99 2.75 -4.45
C TRP A 145 5.11 3.69 -5.26
N ALA A 146 4.61 4.82 -4.68
CA ALA A 146 3.71 5.71 -5.39
C ALA A 146 4.36 6.36 -6.61
N GLY A 147 3.64 6.38 -7.75
CA GLY A 147 4.12 6.89 -9.03
C GLY A 147 5.25 6.04 -9.65
N THR A 148 5.32 4.74 -9.34
CA THR A 148 6.31 3.80 -9.88
C THR A 148 5.63 2.64 -10.62
N PRO A 149 6.40 1.84 -11.40
CA PRO A 149 5.87 0.62 -12.00
C PRO A 149 5.30 -0.40 -11.00
N VAL A 150 5.80 -0.44 -9.74
CA VAL A 150 5.23 -1.29 -8.69
C VAL A 150 3.80 -0.86 -8.34
N GLU A 151 3.51 0.44 -8.23
CA GLU A 151 2.11 0.90 -8.06
C GLU A 151 1.23 0.42 -9.21
N ALA A 152 1.70 0.57 -10.45
CA ALA A 152 0.94 0.11 -11.62
C ALA A 152 0.68 -1.41 -11.58
N ALA A 153 1.66 -2.21 -11.17
CA ALA A 153 1.52 -3.65 -11.00
C ALA A 153 0.53 -3.99 -9.87
N LEU A 154 0.59 -3.30 -8.72
CA LEU A 154 -0.36 -3.48 -7.61
C LEU A 154 -1.80 -3.15 -8.04
N ARG A 155 -2.00 -2.05 -8.75
CA ARG A 155 -3.31 -1.68 -9.30
C ARG A 155 -3.81 -2.71 -10.32
N ASP A 156 -2.92 -3.30 -11.09
CA ASP A 156 -3.27 -4.37 -12.02
C ASP A 156 -3.68 -5.65 -11.29
N THR A 157 -3.00 -6.04 -10.21
CA THR A 157 -3.41 -7.20 -9.39
C THR A 157 -4.79 -7.01 -8.79
N VAL A 158 -5.12 -5.80 -8.29
CA VAL A 158 -6.49 -5.46 -7.82
C VAL A 158 -7.51 -5.66 -8.94
N ARG A 159 -7.25 -5.12 -10.14
CA ARG A 159 -8.16 -5.24 -11.30
C ARG A 159 -8.38 -6.68 -11.74
N ARG A 160 -7.38 -7.53 -11.61
CA ARG A 160 -7.46 -8.97 -11.94
C ARG A 160 -8.13 -9.80 -10.84
N GLY A 161 -8.53 -9.19 -9.74
CA GLY A 161 -9.19 -9.87 -8.64
C GLY A 161 -8.27 -10.69 -7.75
N VAL A 162 -7.00 -10.32 -7.65
CA VAL A 162 -6.06 -10.91 -6.69
C VAL A 162 -6.41 -10.41 -5.28
N PRO A 163 -6.56 -11.30 -4.27
CA PRO A 163 -6.84 -10.89 -2.91
C PRO A 163 -5.66 -10.12 -2.31
N ILE A 164 -5.96 -9.06 -1.59
CA ILE A 164 -4.95 -8.21 -0.95
C ILE A 164 -5.29 -7.99 0.51
N GLY A 165 -4.31 -8.15 1.38
CA GLY A 165 -4.42 -7.81 2.79
C GLY A 165 -3.29 -6.90 3.23
N GLY A 166 -3.46 -6.32 4.42
CA GLY A 166 -2.41 -5.57 5.07
C GLY A 166 -2.66 -5.41 6.57
N THR A 167 -1.57 -5.29 7.32
CA THR A 167 -1.60 -5.08 8.77
C THR A 167 -0.93 -3.77 9.15
N SER A 168 -1.46 -3.05 10.14
CA SER A 168 -0.86 -1.80 10.62
C SER A 168 -0.58 -0.81 9.47
N ALA A 169 0.67 -0.41 9.22
CA ALA A 169 1.04 0.42 8.08
C ALA A 169 0.58 -0.15 6.72
N GLY A 170 0.51 -1.48 6.60
CA GLY A 170 -0.03 -2.16 5.41
C GLY A 170 -1.53 -1.96 5.24
N LEU A 171 -2.32 -1.96 6.32
CA LEU A 171 -3.73 -1.57 6.27
C LEU A 171 -3.88 -0.09 5.94
N ALA A 172 -3.07 0.78 6.54
CA ALA A 172 -3.17 2.23 6.35
C ALA A 172 -3.09 2.66 4.86
N VAL A 173 -2.43 1.85 4.00
CA VAL A 173 -2.30 2.16 2.57
C VAL A 173 -3.34 1.49 1.67
N LEU A 174 -4.32 0.76 2.23
CA LEU A 174 -5.36 0.10 1.42
C LEU A 174 -6.51 1.06 1.06
N GLY A 175 -6.84 2.03 1.91
CA GLY A 175 -7.88 3.02 1.65
C GLY A 175 -7.55 3.95 0.48
N GLN A 176 -8.56 4.58 -0.09
CA GLN A 176 -8.33 5.61 -1.11
C GLN A 176 -7.62 6.83 -0.53
N TYR A 177 -7.93 7.22 0.69
CA TYR A 177 -7.22 8.27 1.41
C TYR A 177 -6.29 7.61 2.46
N ILE A 178 -5.09 8.11 2.56
CA ILE A 178 -4.03 7.48 3.33
C ILE A 178 -3.39 8.52 4.25
N TYR A 179 -3.46 8.30 5.58
CA TYR A 179 -2.55 8.99 6.47
C TYR A 179 -1.13 8.52 6.18
N SER A 180 -0.33 9.36 5.55
CA SER A 180 0.93 8.93 4.93
C SER A 180 2.13 8.93 5.86
N ALA A 181 2.07 9.62 7.01
CA ALA A 181 3.20 9.84 7.93
C ALA A 181 4.47 10.43 7.27
N GLN A 182 4.38 10.98 6.04
CA GLN A 182 5.55 11.43 5.26
C GLN A 182 6.31 12.60 5.89
N ASN A 183 5.69 13.36 6.79
CA ASN A 183 6.33 14.45 7.51
C ASN A 183 6.84 14.04 8.91
N ASP A 184 6.77 12.75 9.25
CA ASP A 184 7.33 12.25 10.49
C ASP A 184 8.86 12.29 10.43
N LYS A 185 9.47 12.76 11.51
CA LYS A 185 10.94 12.75 11.68
C LYS A 185 11.34 11.51 12.48
N PRO A 186 12.60 11.08 12.42
CA PRO A 186 13.06 9.88 13.12
C PRO A 186 12.77 9.84 14.62
N ASP A 187 12.75 11.01 15.28
CA ASP A 187 12.53 11.12 16.73
C ASP A 187 11.08 11.51 17.09
N ASP A 188 10.19 11.62 16.11
CA ASP A 188 8.80 11.94 16.39
C ASP A 188 8.09 10.74 17.04
N LYS A 189 7.19 11.06 17.94
CA LYS A 189 6.18 10.12 18.43
C LYS A 189 5.06 10.01 17.40
N ASP A 190 4.31 8.91 17.46
CA ASP A 190 3.05 8.78 16.72
C ASP A 190 2.16 10.01 16.94
N LEU A 191 1.57 10.52 15.85
CA LEU A 191 0.56 11.57 15.92
C LEU A 191 -0.58 11.15 16.84
N THR A 192 -0.80 11.91 17.90
CA THR A 192 -1.88 11.68 18.85
C THR A 192 -3.18 12.32 18.39
N SER A 193 -4.31 11.82 18.94
CA SER A 193 -5.62 12.44 18.71
C SER A 193 -5.68 13.89 19.22
N ASP A 194 -5.07 14.15 20.38
CA ASP A 194 -5.09 15.50 20.99
C ASP A 194 -4.34 16.52 20.14
N GLU A 195 -3.15 16.16 19.61
CA GLU A 195 -2.40 17.03 18.71
C GLU A 195 -3.16 17.32 17.42
N ALA A 196 -3.73 16.28 16.80
CA ALA A 196 -4.50 16.43 15.58
C ALA A 196 -5.78 17.27 15.78
N LEU A 197 -6.51 17.04 16.86
CA LEU A 197 -7.73 17.78 17.20
C LEU A 197 -7.46 19.25 17.54
N ALA A 198 -6.32 19.54 18.17
CA ALA A 198 -5.91 20.91 18.51
C ALA A 198 -5.51 21.71 17.28
N ASP A 199 -4.90 21.07 16.29
CA ASP A 199 -4.56 21.67 15.00
C ASP A 199 -4.70 20.65 13.86
N PRO A 200 -5.81 20.65 13.10
CA PRO A 200 -5.97 19.76 11.95
C PRO A 200 -4.88 19.90 10.87
N PHE A 201 -4.11 20.97 10.90
CA PHE A 201 -2.97 21.21 10.00
C PHE A 201 -1.62 20.98 10.68
N TYR A 202 -1.64 20.29 11.84
CA TYR A 202 -0.40 19.86 12.46
C TYR A 202 0.50 19.13 11.45
N ARG A 203 1.80 19.39 11.47
CA ARG A 203 2.72 18.99 10.38
C ARG A 203 2.68 17.50 10.02
N GLN A 204 2.37 16.62 10.99
CA GLN A 204 2.26 15.19 10.74
C GLN A 204 0.94 14.77 10.07
N VAL A 205 -0.06 15.66 10.04
CA VAL A 205 -1.34 15.36 9.35
C VAL A 205 -1.17 15.53 7.85
N VAL A 206 -0.65 14.50 7.20
CA VAL A 206 -0.43 14.45 5.75
C VAL A 206 -1.29 13.35 5.15
N ILE A 207 -2.16 13.72 4.20
CA ILE A 207 -3.06 12.79 3.53
C ILE A 207 -2.57 12.57 2.09
N ALA A 208 -2.13 11.36 1.80
CA ALA A 208 -1.87 10.87 0.45
C ALA A 208 -3.12 10.20 -0.14
N ARG A 209 -3.05 9.81 -1.41
CA ARG A 209 -4.19 9.20 -2.12
C ARG A 209 -3.80 7.97 -2.90
N ASP A 210 -4.68 7.00 -2.81
CA ASP A 210 -4.98 5.99 -3.81
C ASP A 210 -3.75 5.23 -4.37
N LEU A 211 -3.02 4.56 -3.47
CA LEU A 211 -1.90 3.71 -3.88
C LEU A 211 -2.36 2.49 -4.68
N LEU A 212 -3.48 1.86 -4.29
CA LEU A 212 -3.90 0.55 -4.81
C LEU A 212 -5.12 0.59 -5.74
N GLY A 213 -5.96 1.60 -5.64
CA GLY A 213 -7.17 1.71 -6.45
C GLY A 213 -8.23 0.65 -6.15
N ILE A 214 -8.38 0.25 -4.89
CA ILE A 214 -9.36 -0.77 -4.46
C ILE A 214 -10.77 -0.17 -4.56
N PRO A 215 -11.65 -0.68 -5.46
CA PRO A 215 -12.92 0.00 -5.74
C PRO A 215 -13.86 0.09 -4.54
N ILE A 216 -13.95 -0.97 -3.71
CA ILE A 216 -14.84 -0.99 -2.53
C ILE A 216 -14.33 -0.11 -1.38
N LEU A 217 -13.05 0.30 -1.41
CA LEU A 217 -12.46 1.24 -0.46
C LEU A 217 -12.37 2.68 -1.01
N ARG A 218 -13.14 2.97 -2.05
CA ARG A 218 -13.28 4.35 -2.57
C ARG A 218 -13.94 5.25 -1.54
N ASP A 219 -13.44 6.49 -1.46
CA ASP A 219 -13.86 7.50 -0.48
C ASP A 219 -13.73 7.05 0.98
N ILE A 220 -12.80 6.11 1.24
CA ILE A 220 -12.51 5.60 2.58
C ILE A 220 -11.08 5.96 2.99
N VAL A 221 -10.93 6.44 4.23
CA VAL A 221 -9.66 6.48 4.96
C VAL A 221 -9.66 5.41 6.04
N THR A 222 -8.54 4.71 6.20
CA THR A 222 -8.39 3.65 7.22
C THR A 222 -7.41 4.07 8.30
N ASP A 223 -7.64 3.62 9.55
CA ASP A 223 -6.67 3.76 10.64
C ASP A 223 -6.55 2.46 11.45
N THR A 224 -5.44 2.29 12.14
CA THR A 224 -4.96 1.03 12.72
C THR A 224 -4.60 1.21 14.19
N HIS A 225 -4.40 0.12 14.96
CA HIS A 225 -4.14 0.19 16.41
C HIS A 225 -5.14 1.11 17.12
N PHE A 226 -6.39 1.04 16.70
CA PHE A 226 -7.35 2.13 16.81
C PHE A 226 -7.67 2.49 18.24
N ASP A 227 -8.19 1.53 19.02
CA ASP A 227 -8.51 1.75 20.43
C ASP A 227 -7.27 1.70 21.30
N THR A 228 -6.36 0.76 21.02
CA THR A 228 -5.11 0.57 21.78
C THR A 228 -4.31 1.86 21.85
N ARG A 229 -4.28 2.66 20.77
CA ARG A 229 -3.56 3.94 20.69
C ARG A 229 -4.49 5.16 20.70
N LYS A 230 -5.78 5.00 21.00
CA LYS A 230 -6.78 6.08 21.11
C LYS A 230 -6.81 6.98 19.88
N ARG A 231 -6.95 6.38 18.71
CA ARG A 231 -6.78 7.07 17.41
C ARG A 231 -8.05 7.68 16.83
N GLU A 232 -9.20 7.56 17.51
CA GLU A 232 -10.47 8.09 17.02
C GLU A 232 -10.38 9.59 16.66
N GLY A 233 -9.81 10.41 17.52
CA GLY A 233 -9.70 11.85 17.27
C GLY A 233 -8.89 12.19 16.02
N ARG A 234 -7.76 11.51 15.81
CA ARG A 234 -6.96 11.76 14.59
C ARG A 234 -7.67 11.30 13.32
N LEU A 235 -8.43 10.18 13.36
CA LEU A 235 -9.22 9.71 12.24
C LEU A 235 -10.31 10.73 11.86
N LEU A 236 -10.98 11.33 12.84
CA LEU A 236 -11.95 12.41 12.60
C LEU A 236 -11.30 13.64 11.96
N VAL A 237 -10.05 13.96 12.34
CA VAL A 237 -9.27 15.02 11.70
C VAL A 237 -8.93 14.67 10.26
N PHE A 238 -8.57 13.44 9.96
CA PHE A 238 -8.30 13.01 8.58
C PHE A 238 -9.56 13.18 7.71
N MET A 239 -10.72 12.73 8.19
CA MET A 239 -12.00 12.93 7.51
C MET A 239 -12.29 14.42 7.26
N ALA A 240 -12.14 15.26 8.29
CA ALA A 240 -12.36 16.69 8.21
C ALA A 240 -11.42 17.36 7.18
N ARG A 241 -10.14 17.01 7.17
CA ARG A 241 -9.14 17.50 6.21
C ARG A 241 -9.49 17.15 4.76
N ILE A 242 -9.95 15.90 4.54
CA ILE A 242 -10.36 15.42 3.22
C ILE A 242 -11.55 16.23 2.72
N LEU A 243 -12.60 16.40 3.53
CA LEU A 243 -13.78 17.21 3.17
C LEU A 243 -13.45 18.69 2.98
N ALA A 244 -12.61 19.26 3.86
CA ALA A 244 -12.19 20.66 3.76
C ALA A 244 -11.38 20.94 2.48
N SER A 245 -10.64 19.94 1.96
CA SER A 245 -9.88 20.07 0.71
C SER A 245 -10.77 20.22 -0.54
N GLY A 246 -12.06 19.89 -0.44
CA GLY A 246 -13.01 19.92 -1.55
C GLY A 246 -12.82 18.82 -2.59
N GLN A 247 -12.02 17.78 -2.29
CA GLN A 247 -11.81 16.64 -3.20
C GLN A 247 -13.02 15.70 -3.23
N THR A 248 -13.81 15.70 -2.17
CA THR A 248 -15.08 14.99 -2.05
C THR A 248 -15.97 15.77 -1.08
N ASP A 249 -17.27 15.58 -1.18
CA ASP A 249 -18.28 16.09 -0.24
C ASP A 249 -18.80 14.99 0.72
N HIS A 250 -18.30 13.78 0.55
CA HIS A 250 -18.66 12.60 1.33
C HIS A 250 -17.41 11.76 1.65
N ILE A 251 -17.23 11.43 2.92
CA ILE A 251 -16.10 10.61 3.38
C ILE A 251 -16.57 9.52 4.33
N ARG A 252 -15.96 8.35 4.20
CA ARG A 252 -16.09 7.22 5.10
C ARG A 252 -14.76 6.90 5.74
N ALA A 253 -14.79 6.27 6.90
CA ALA A 253 -13.57 5.82 7.56
C ALA A 253 -13.76 4.48 8.26
N ILE A 254 -12.68 3.70 8.36
CA ILE A 254 -12.65 2.42 9.06
C ILE A 254 -11.50 2.44 10.05
N GLY A 255 -11.83 2.32 11.34
CA GLY A 255 -10.88 2.10 12.43
C GLY A 255 -10.81 0.62 12.78
N VAL A 256 -9.59 0.04 12.83
CA VAL A 256 -9.38 -1.36 13.22
C VAL A 256 -8.33 -1.44 14.31
N ASP A 257 -8.71 -2.01 15.46
CA ASP A 257 -7.78 -2.14 16.59
C ASP A 257 -6.87 -3.37 16.44
N GLU A 258 -5.86 -3.42 17.31
CA GLU A 258 -4.92 -4.54 17.39
C GLU A 258 -5.64 -5.87 17.60
N ARG A 259 -5.18 -6.91 16.92
CA ARG A 259 -5.74 -8.28 16.95
C ARG A 259 -7.21 -8.34 16.53
N ASN A 260 -7.61 -7.41 15.66
CA ASN A 260 -8.88 -7.44 14.93
C ASN A 260 -8.63 -7.26 13.43
N ALA A 261 -9.56 -7.73 12.63
CA ALA A 261 -9.54 -7.52 11.19
C ALA A 261 -10.97 -7.38 10.65
N VAL A 262 -11.08 -6.65 9.54
CA VAL A 262 -12.28 -6.57 8.72
C VAL A 262 -11.96 -7.29 7.40
N LEU A 263 -12.63 -8.41 7.16
CA LEU A 263 -12.50 -9.19 5.92
C LEU A 263 -13.61 -8.78 4.97
N VAL A 264 -13.24 -8.24 3.81
CA VAL A 264 -14.18 -7.61 2.88
C VAL A 264 -14.20 -8.36 1.57
N ASP A 265 -15.38 -8.83 1.16
CA ASP A 265 -15.62 -9.38 -0.16
C ASP A 265 -15.71 -8.27 -1.23
N PRO A 266 -15.51 -8.59 -2.52
CA PRO A 266 -15.47 -7.57 -3.57
C PRO A 266 -16.81 -6.83 -3.78
N ASP A 267 -17.93 -7.41 -3.34
CA ASP A 267 -19.26 -6.79 -3.34
C ASP A 267 -19.53 -5.89 -2.12
N GLY A 268 -18.57 -5.84 -1.17
CA GLY A 268 -18.64 -5.00 0.03
C GLY A 268 -19.16 -5.70 1.28
N HIS A 269 -19.52 -6.98 1.20
CA HIS A 269 -19.85 -7.73 2.42
C HIS A 269 -18.61 -7.91 3.29
N ALA A 270 -18.68 -7.47 4.53
CA ALA A 270 -17.56 -7.51 5.47
C ALA A 270 -17.90 -8.32 6.72
N GLN A 271 -16.93 -9.08 7.21
CA GLN A 271 -16.98 -9.81 8.48
C GLN A 271 -15.89 -9.25 9.40
N ILE A 272 -16.26 -8.98 10.65
CA ILE A 272 -15.33 -8.55 11.69
C ILE A 272 -14.86 -9.78 12.47
N ILE A 273 -13.55 -10.01 12.48
CA ILE A 273 -12.92 -11.13 13.20
C ILE A 273 -11.88 -10.60 14.19
N GLY A 274 -11.54 -11.38 15.20
CA GLY A 274 -10.46 -11.01 16.12
C GLY A 274 -10.71 -11.40 17.58
N LYS A 275 -10.09 -10.65 18.48
CA LYS A 275 -10.17 -10.88 19.93
C LYS A 275 -11.59 -10.74 20.45
N ALA A 276 -11.92 -11.48 21.51
CA ALA A 276 -13.19 -11.31 22.22
C ALA A 276 -13.34 -9.87 22.73
N GLY A 277 -14.50 -9.25 22.48
CA GLY A 277 -14.78 -7.86 22.83
C GLY A 277 -14.07 -6.84 21.91
N GLY A 278 -13.45 -7.29 20.81
CA GLY A 278 -12.96 -6.38 19.78
C GLY A 278 -14.06 -5.95 18.84
N GLU A 279 -13.81 -4.90 18.06
CA GLU A 279 -14.76 -4.35 17.09
C GLU A 279 -14.05 -3.76 15.88
N GLY A 280 -14.82 -3.47 14.84
CA GLY A 280 -14.46 -2.60 13.73
C GLY A 280 -15.34 -1.36 13.77
N ASP A 281 -14.72 -0.19 13.69
CA ASP A 281 -15.42 1.10 13.74
C ASP A 281 -15.59 1.68 12.34
N PHE A 282 -16.81 2.07 12.02
CA PHE A 282 -17.20 2.60 10.71
C PHE A 282 -17.79 4.01 10.87
N TYR A 283 -17.17 4.98 10.21
CA TYR A 283 -17.56 6.39 10.28
C TYR A 283 -18.00 6.90 8.92
N GLU A 284 -18.99 7.80 8.92
CA GLU A 284 -19.47 8.47 7.71
C GLU A 284 -19.81 9.92 8.00
N ALA A 285 -19.38 10.80 7.12
CA ALA A 285 -19.72 12.22 7.20
C ALA A 285 -19.89 12.82 5.80
N THR A 286 -20.76 13.83 5.71
CA THR A 286 -21.03 14.60 4.52
C THR A 286 -20.87 16.07 4.80
N GLY A 287 -20.46 16.84 3.80
CA GLY A 287 -20.27 18.27 3.90
C GLY A 287 -19.03 18.70 4.68
N LYS A 288 -18.70 19.96 4.60
CA LYS A 288 -17.49 20.51 5.20
C LYS A 288 -17.59 20.62 6.72
N PRO A 289 -16.47 20.45 7.45
CA PRO A 289 -16.40 20.76 8.87
C PRO A 289 -16.68 22.26 9.10
N GLN A 290 -17.21 22.59 10.26
CA GLN A 290 -17.53 23.98 10.64
C GLN A 290 -16.25 24.82 10.87
N GLN A 291 -15.19 24.18 11.39
CA GLN A 291 -13.86 24.78 11.51
C GLN A 291 -12.79 23.72 11.29
N CYS A 292 -11.98 23.88 10.25
CA CYS A 292 -10.81 23.08 9.93
C CYS A 292 -9.77 23.99 9.27
N GLU A 293 -9.05 24.75 10.11
CA GLU A 293 -8.11 25.78 9.71
C GLU A 293 -6.77 25.62 10.44
N PRO A 294 -5.64 26.05 9.85
CA PRO A 294 -4.34 26.00 10.51
C PRO A 294 -4.33 26.70 11.87
N GLY A 295 -3.77 26.03 12.88
CA GLY A 295 -3.60 26.57 14.24
C GLY A 295 -4.89 26.78 15.01
N LYS A 296 -6.03 26.25 14.55
CA LYS A 296 -7.31 26.28 15.26
C LYS A 296 -7.81 24.87 15.56
N PRO A 297 -8.39 24.64 16.75
CA PRO A 297 -9.00 23.35 17.09
C PRO A 297 -10.11 22.97 16.10
N LEU A 298 -10.26 21.68 15.83
CA LEU A 298 -11.29 21.15 14.95
C LEU A 298 -12.70 21.40 15.54
N THR A 299 -13.64 21.84 14.69
CA THR A 299 -15.08 21.72 14.92
C THR A 299 -15.72 21.00 13.74
N PHE A 300 -16.24 19.80 13.99
CA PHE A 300 -16.81 18.92 12.97
C PHE A 300 -18.01 18.16 13.55
N LYS A 301 -19.20 18.41 13.02
CA LYS A 301 -20.47 17.93 13.60
C LYS A 301 -21.14 16.89 12.73
N ALA A 302 -22.04 16.11 13.36
CA ALA A 302 -22.93 15.17 12.71
C ALA A 302 -22.19 14.03 11.96
N ILE A 303 -21.20 13.44 12.62
CA ILE A 303 -20.49 12.26 12.11
C ILE A 303 -21.25 11.02 12.57
N SER A 304 -21.68 10.18 11.66
CA SER A 304 -22.24 8.86 11.98
C SER A 304 -21.14 7.89 12.35
N LYS A 305 -21.29 7.15 13.43
CA LYS A 305 -20.42 6.07 13.89
C LYS A 305 -21.22 4.78 14.06
N ARG A 306 -20.66 3.64 13.67
CA ARG A 306 -21.11 2.30 14.00
C ARG A 306 -19.92 1.46 14.43
N SER A 307 -19.99 0.92 15.64
CA SER A 307 -19.01 -0.06 16.15
C SER A 307 -19.62 -1.45 16.02
N VAL A 308 -19.02 -2.28 15.18
CA VAL A 308 -19.49 -3.64 14.90
C VAL A 308 -18.59 -4.64 15.62
N PRO A 309 -19.14 -5.42 16.57
CA PRO A 309 -18.33 -6.34 17.36
C PRO A 309 -17.77 -7.50 16.52
N THR A 310 -16.71 -8.13 17.02
CA THR A 310 -16.18 -9.39 16.50
C THR A 310 -17.29 -10.44 16.38
N GLY A 311 -17.36 -11.11 15.22
CA GLY A 311 -18.45 -11.99 14.81
C GLY A 311 -19.60 -11.28 14.10
N GLY A 312 -19.62 -9.95 14.11
CA GLY A 312 -20.61 -9.15 13.38
C GLY A 312 -20.26 -8.97 11.90
N THR A 313 -21.19 -8.39 11.15
CA THR A 313 -21.06 -8.12 9.73
C THR A 313 -21.40 -6.67 9.39
N PHE A 314 -20.80 -6.17 8.29
CA PHE A 314 -21.06 -4.84 7.76
C PHE A 314 -21.10 -4.88 6.23
N ASP A 315 -21.96 -4.09 5.62
CA ASP A 315 -22.03 -3.90 4.18
C ASP A 315 -21.40 -2.57 3.81
N LEU A 316 -20.17 -2.60 3.25
CA LEU A 316 -19.44 -1.39 2.85
C LEU A 316 -20.10 -0.67 1.68
N ALA A 317 -20.78 -1.40 0.79
CA ALA A 317 -21.42 -0.81 -0.37
C ALA A 317 -22.63 0.06 0.05
N ARG A 318 -23.46 -0.47 0.98
CA ARG A 318 -24.61 0.24 1.54
C ARG A 318 -24.28 1.06 2.78
N TRP A 319 -23.10 0.87 3.34
CA TRP A 319 -22.66 1.46 4.61
C TRP A 319 -23.59 1.14 5.78
N GLN A 320 -23.94 -0.12 5.95
CA GLN A 320 -24.88 -0.61 6.94
C GLN A 320 -24.37 -1.88 7.62
N GLY A 321 -24.75 -2.08 8.89
CA GLY A 321 -24.38 -3.26 9.68
C GLY A 321 -25.38 -3.49 10.83
N ASN A 322 -25.14 -4.54 11.60
CA ASN A 322 -26.02 -4.95 12.72
C ASN A 322 -26.01 -3.95 13.88
N ALA A 323 -25.01 -3.07 13.95
CA ALA A 323 -24.87 -2.09 15.01
C ALA A 323 -25.72 -0.84 14.73
N THR A 324 -26.33 -0.30 15.76
CA THR A 324 -27.05 0.99 15.70
C THR A 324 -26.06 2.12 15.44
N ALA A 325 -26.42 3.03 14.53
CA ALA A 325 -25.63 4.23 14.33
C ALA A 325 -25.77 5.17 15.53
N SER A 326 -24.65 5.67 16.04
CA SER A 326 -24.58 6.80 16.94
C SER A 326 -24.10 8.04 16.19
N THR A 327 -24.39 9.22 16.74
CA THR A 327 -23.83 10.47 16.20
C THR A 327 -22.74 10.97 17.15
N ILE A 328 -21.58 11.28 16.59
CA ILE A 328 -20.51 11.95 17.31
C ILE A 328 -20.21 13.31 16.67
N SER A 329 -19.60 14.18 17.43
CA SER A 329 -19.17 15.50 16.97
C SER A 329 -17.82 15.85 17.59
N VAL A 330 -17.10 16.75 16.95
CA VAL A 330 -15.96 17.44 17.55
C VAL A 330 -16.35 18.89 17.73
N ASP A 331 -16.19 19.43 18.91
CA ASP A 331 -16.41 20.85 19.19
C ASP A 331 -15.17 21.44 19.87
N ASN A 332 -14.57 22.42 19.22
CA ASN A 332 -13.34 23.07 19.68
C ASN A 332 -12.25 22.07 20.14
N GLY A 333 -11.98 21.06 19.32
CA GLY A 333 -10.96 20.02 19.54
C GLY A 333 -11.36 18.93 20.56
N LYS A 334 -12.60 18.86 20.99
CA LYS A 334 -13.09 17.83 21.92
C LYS A 334 -14.16 16.96 21.29
N ILE A 335 -14.01 15.65 21.42
CA ILE A 335 -15.02 14.71 20.96
C ILE A 335 -16.21 14.75 21.91
N ILE A 336 -17.40 14.88 21.34
CA ILE A 336 -18.69 14.87 22.04
C ILE A 336 -19.51 13.74 21.44
N ALA A 337 -19.77 12.70 22.22
CA ALA A 337 -20.76 11.69 21.86
C ALA A 337 -22.16 12.28 22.07
N ALA A 338 -23.09 12.07 21.15
CA ALA A 338 -24.49 12.41 21.41
C ALA A 338 -25.00 11.51 22.56
N SER A 339 -25.58 12.11 23.57
CA SER A 339 -26.38 11.37 24.55
C SER A 339 -27.56 10.71 23.80
N HIS A 340 -27.67 9.41 23.97
CA HIS A 340 -28.81 8.62 23.49
C HIS A 340 -30.12 9.07 24.08
#